data_58df1b5996af5dae0630bd9015d7bf8e
#
_entry.id   58df1b5996af5dae0630bd9015d7bf8e
#
_cell.length_a   1.000
_cell.length_b   1.000
_cell.length_c   1.000
_cell.angle_alpha   90.00
_cell.angle_beta   90.00
_cell.angle_gamma   90.00
#
_symmetry.space_group_name_H-M   'P 1'
#
loop_
_entity.id
_entity.type
_entity.pdbx_description
1 polymer ?
#
loop_
_entity_poly.entity_id
_entity_poly.type
_entity_poly.pdbx_seq_one_letter_code
_entity_poly.pdbx_strand_id
1 'polypeptide(L)'
;AENQGIAETLCSYHKTFLGAAQKGLLPKPKCIVYTNLTCDANLLTFRTLADFYQVPVFAIDVPWNQTTENVQYVADQLKDLKIFLEKNTGKTISEDRLKERLACSKRTLENYKKYQQMRADRYVPSDLVTPLYAGMTNNILLGTAEEEKYTQMLLEDIKKAPAAKGKHIY
;
A
#
# COMPACT_ATOMS: atom_id res chain seq x y z
N ALA A 1 16.60 16.51 4.65
CA ALA A 1 16.99 15.26 3.97
C ALA A 1 18.33 15.41 3.26
N GLU A 2 18.48 16.42 2.40
CA GLU A 2 19.69 16.65 1.58
C GLU A 2 20.93 16.89 2.44
N ASN A 3 20.84 17.69 3.49
CA ASN A 3 21.93 17.94 4.45
C ASN A 3 22.42 16.67 5.18
N GLN A 4 21.78 15.54 4.97
CA GLN A 4 22.12 14.24 5.55
C GLN A 4 22.51 13.20 4.48
N GLY A 5 22.95 13.68 3.31
CA GLY A 5 23.46 12.82 2.25
C GLY A 5 22.40 12.19 1.35
N ILE A 6 21.13 12.63 1.45
CA ILE A 6 20.08 12.20 0.52
C ILE A 6 20.19 12.99 -0.78
N ALA A 7 20.22 12.29 -1.91
CA ALA A 7 20.36 12.92 -3.22
C ALA A 7 19.23 13.92 -3.51
N GLU A 8 19.58 15.06 -4.07
CA GLU A 8 18.61 16.10 -4.48
C GLU A 8 17.59 15.59 -5.50
N THR A 9 18.00 14.64 -6.34
CA THR A 9 17.17 14.01 -7.37
C THR A 9 16.18 12.99 -6.82
N LEU A 10 16.25 12.64 -5.51
CA LEU A 10 15.27 11.74 -4.91
C LEU A 10 13.87 12.37 -4.95
N CYS A 11 12.86 11.54 -5.24
CA CYS A 11 11.47 11.95 -5.29
C CYS A 11 11.05 12.74 -4.03
N SER A 12 10.31 13.82 -4.23
CA SER A 12 9.85 14.72 -3.15
C SER A 12 9.06 14.00 -2.06
N TYR A 13 8.29 12.97 -2.41
CA TYR A 13 7.58 12.13 -1.45
C TYR A 13 8.54 11.52 -0.42
N HIS A 14 9.61 10.88 -0.88
CA HIS A 14 10.62 10.27 -0.01
C HIS A 14 11.36 11.30 0.84
N LYS A 15 11.73 12.45 0.25
CA LYS A 15 12.37 13.55 0.96
C LYS A 15 11.47 14.12 2.05
N THR A 16 10.19 14.31 1.76
CA THR A 16 9.20 14.79 2.74
C THR A 16 9.01 13.82 3.88
N PHE A 17 8.92 12.52 3.57
CA PHE A 17 8.74 11.49 4.58
C PHE A 17 9.95 11.38 5.53
N LEU A 18 11.18 11.37 4.97
CA LEU A 18 12.41 11.41 5.75
C LEU A 18 12.50 12.69 6.60
N GLY A 19 12.19 13.84 6.02
CA GLY A 19 12.19 15.12 6.73
C GLY A 19 11.17 15.18 7.87
N ALA A 20 10.00 14.60 7.67
CA ALA A 20 8.98 14.49 8.72
C ALA A 20 9.45 13.61 9.91
N ALA A 21 10.10 12.47 9.60
CA ALA A 21 10.68 11.61 10.61
C ALA A 21 11.74 12.34 11.44
N GLN A 22 12.66 13.04 10.76
CA GLN A 22 13.74 13.80 11.39
C GLN A 22 13.27 14.95 12.27
N LYS A 23 12.13 15.55 11.92
CA LYS A 23 11.47 16.59 12.73
C LYS A 23 10.61 16.04 13.88
N GLY A 24 10.59 14.71 14.07
CA GLY A 24 9.79 14.08 15.12
C GLY A 24 8.28 14.13 14.86
N LEU A 25 7.86 14.37 13.61
CA LEU A 25 6.45 14.40 13.23
C LEU A 25 5.85 13.01 13.04
N LEU A 26 6.71 11.98 12.92
CA LEU A 26 6.29 10.60 12.83
C LEU A 26 6.64 9.84 14.12
N PRO A 27 5.74 8.99 14.62
CA PRO A 27 6.02 8.19 15.79
C PRO A 27 7.14 7.17 15.50
N LYS A 28 7.95 6.85 16.52
CA LYS A 28 8.97 5.80 16.39
C LYS A 28 8.30 4.44 16.14
N PRO A 29 8.59 3.75 15.03
CA PRO A 29 8.06 2.43 14.76
C PRO A 29 8.74 1.36 15.62
N LYS A 30 8.10 0.20 15.80
CA LYS A 30 8.73 -0.97 16.42
C LYS A 30 9.67 -1.70 15.44
N CYS A 31 9.31 -1.70 14.18
CA CYS A 31 10.07 -2.25 13.06
C CYS A 31 9.61 -1.57 11.77
N ILE A 32 10.37 -1.76 10.70
CA ILE A 32 10.03 -1.26 9.37
C ILE A 32 9.97 -2.44 8.40
N VAL A 33 8.92 -2.47 7.57
CA VAL A 33 8.78 -3.42 6.45
C VAL A 33 8.63 -2.62 5.17
N TYR A 34 9.34 -3.00 4.14
CA TYR A 34 9.23 -2.37 2.84
C TYR A 34 9.42 -3.38 1.70
N THR A 35 9.12 -2.97 0.48
CA THR A 35 9.29 -3.76 -0.74
C THR A 35 9.92 -2.93 -1.85
N ASN A 36 10.62 -3.59 -2.78
CA ASN A 36 11.14 -3.00 -4.02
C ASN A 36 10.09 -2.95 -5.15
N LEU A 37 8.89 -3.50 -4.94
CA LEU A 37 7.90 -3.76 -5.99
C LEU A 37 7.51 -2.53 -6.83
N THR A 38 7.40 -1.36 -6.20
CA THR A 38 6.89 -0.16 -6.86
C THR A 38 7.97 0.89 -7.12
N CYS A 39 9.01 0.95 -6.30
CA CYS A 39 10.02 1.99 -6.39
C CYS A 39 11.29 1.59 -5.64
N ASP A 40 12.42 1.58 -6.31
CA ASP A 40 13.73 1.30 -5.71
C ASP A 40 14.14 2.33 -4.66
N ALA A 41 13.62 3.56 -4.73
CA ALA A 41 13.82 4.56 -3.70
C ALA A 41 13.31 4.12 -2.31
N ASN A 42 12.39 3.15 -2.23
CA ASN A 42 11.98 2.54 -0.97
C ASN A 42 13.17 1.89 -0.24
N LEU A 43 14.07 1.24 -0.97
CA LEU A 43 15.25 0.59 -0.40
C LEU A 43 16.09 1.59 0.39
N LEU A 44 16.37 2.74 -0.22
CA LEU A 44 17.15 3.81 0.44
C LEU A 44 16.36 4.43 1.60
N THR A 45 15.14 4.84 1.36
CA THR A 45 14.33 5.60 2.32
C THR A 45 14.06 4.83 3.59
N PHE A 46 13.56 3.60 3.46
CA PHE A 46 13.17 2.81 4.63
C PHE A 46 14.37 2.22 5.37
N ARG A 47 15.49 1.98 4.67
CA ARG A 47 16.74 1.64 5.32
C ARG A 47 17.28 2.81 6.15
N THR A 48 17.32 4.01 5.56
CA THR A 48 17.73 5.23 6.27
C THR A 48 16.84 5.50 7.50
N LEU A 49 15.53 5.26 7.39
CA LEU A 49 14.61 5.40 8.53
C LEU A 49 14.87 4.34 9.61
N ALA A 50 15.16 3.10 9.23
CA ALA A 50 15.49 2.06 10.19
C ALA A 50 16.76 2.40 10.98
N ASP A 51 17.77 2.91 10.28
CA ASP A 51 19.02 3.36 10.89
C ASP A 51 18.79 4.61 11.77
N PHE A 52 17.96 5.55 11.33
CA PHE A 52 17.60 6.75 12.11
C PHE A 52 16.88 6.40 13.42
N TYR A 53 15.89 5.51 13.34
CA TYR A 53 15.10 5.10 14.51
C TYR A 53 15.77 3.99 15.33
N GLN A 54 16.85 3.40 14.84
CA GLN A 54 17.52 2.22 15.45
C GLN A 54 16.47 1.10 15.69
N VAL A 55 15.81 0.66 14.64
CA VAL A 55 14.79 -0.38 14.68
C VAL A 55 15.06 -1.47 13.66
N PRO A 56 14.61 -2.71 13.92
CA PRO A 56 14.70 -3.80 12.97
C PRO A 56 13.99 -3.49 11.65
N VAL A 57 14.54 -4.00 10.54
CA VAL A 57 13.99 -3.81 9.21
C VAL A 57 13.87 -5.14 8.48
N PHE A 58 12.81 -5.30 7.70
CA PHE A 58 12.59 -6.43 6.80
C PHE A 58 12.28 -5.92 5.40
N ALA A 59 13.05 -6.38 4.42
CA ALA A 59 12.82 -6.07 3.02
C ALA A 59 12.13 -7.26 2.34
N ILE A 60 11.06 -7.01 1.59
CA ILE A 60 10.44 -7.97 0.70
C ILE A 60 10.97 -7.70 -0.70
N ASP A 61 11.77 -8.61 -1.21
CA ASP A 61 12.28 -8.55 -2.57
C ASP A 61 11.34 -9.29 -3.52
N VAL A 62 10.78 -8.58 -4.49
CA VAL A 62 9.86 -9.14 -5.48
C VAL A 62 10.54 -9.14 -6.83
N PRO A 63 10.93 -10.33 -7.35
CA PRO A 63 11.51 -10.45 -8.68
C PRO A 63 10.57 -9.97 -9.78
N TRP A 64 11.12 -9.41 -10.83
CA TRP A 64 10.35 -8.88 -11.96
C TRP A 64 9.60 -9.98 -12.73
N ASN A 65 10.20 -11.16 -12.89
CA ASN A 65 9.62 -12.27 -13.63
C ASN A 65 8.77 -13.16 -12.72
N GLN A 66 7.59 -13.56 -13.20
CA GLN A 66 6.67 -14.43 -12.46
C GLN A 66 6.90 -15.91 -12.82
N THR A 67 8.07 -16.46 -12.46
CA THR A 67 8.34 -17.91 -12.57
C THR A 67 7.86 -18.61 -11.28
N THR A 68 7.71 -19.93 -11.35
CA THR A 68 7.35 -20.77 -10.20
C THR A 68 8.35 -20.59 -9.05
N GLU A 69 9.65 -20.52 -9.38
CA GLU A 69 10.73 -20.33 -8.43
C GLU A 69 10.63 -18.96 -7.73
N ASN A 70 10.32 -17.90 -8.51
CA ASN A 70 10.17 -16.56 -7.97
C ASN A 70 8.92 -16.44 -7.08
N VAL A 71 7.83 -17.12 -7.43
CA VAL A 71 6.64 -17.20 -6.56
C VAL A 71 6.98 -17.90 -5.25
N GLN A 72 7.72 -19.01 -5.31
CA GLN A 72 8.18 -19.72 -4.10
C GLN A 72 9.12 -18.85 -3.27
N TYR A 73 10.04 -18.14 -3.89
CA TYR A 73 10.95 -17.21 -3.23
C TYR A 73 10.21 -16.13 -2.44
N VAL A 74 9.19 -15.50 -3.04
CA VAL A 74 8.35 -14.51 -2.33
C VAL A 74 7.54 -15.17 -1.22
N ALA A 75 6.98 -16.37 -1.46
CA ALA A 75 6.22 -17.09 -0.45
C ALA A 75 7.07 -17.40 0.80
N ASP A 76 8.34 -17.78 0.61
CA ASP A 76 9.24 -18.05 1.74
C ASP A 76 9.60 -16.77 2.50
N GLN A 77 9.84 -15.64 1.81
CA GLN A 77 9.99 -14.34 2.46
C GLN A 77 8.76 -13.93 3.28
N LEU A 78 7.54 -14.25 2.83
CA LEU A 78 6.33 -13.96 3.60
C LEU A 78 6.22 -14.81 4.87
N LYS A 79 6.73 -16.05 4.86
CA LYS A 79 6.86 -16.87 6.08
C LYS A 79 7.87 -16.24 7.07
N ASP A 80 9.01 -15.81 6.56
CA ASP A 80 10.03 -15.15 7.37
C ASP A 80 9.53 -13.80 7.92
N LEU A 81 8.76 -13.05 7.11
CA LEU A 81 8.10 -11.82 7.55
C LEU A 81 7.14 -12.07 8.71
N LYS A 82 6.37 -13.18 8.69
CA LYS A 82 5.51 -13.54 9.81
C LYS A 82 6.33 -13.67 11.09
N ILE A 83 7.42 -14.45 11.06
CA ILE A 83 8.32 -14.65 12.21
C ILE A 83 8.92 -13.32 12.68
N PHE A 84 9.38 -12.49 11.73
CA PHE A 84 9.92 -11.16 12.01
C PHE A 84 8.91 -10.26 12.73
N LEU A 85 7.67 -10.21 12.25
CA LEU A 85 6.62 -9.40 12.84
C LEU A 85 6.23 -9.90 14.23
N GLU A 86 6.06 -11.21 14.43
CA GLU A 86 5.75 -11.81 15.73
C GLU A 86 6.83 -11.48 16.76
N LYS A 87 8.11 -11.62 16.37
CA LYS A 87 9.27 -11.30 17.23
C LYS A 87 9.29 -9.83 17.65
N ASN A 88 9.07 -8.90 16.71
CA ASN A 88 9.24 -7.46 16.98
C ASN A 88 7.98 -6.81 17.58
N THR A 89 6.81 -7.40 17.40
CA THR A 89 5.57 -6.85 17.95
C THR A 89 5.12 -7.52 19.25
N GLY A 90 5.59 -8.74 19.52
CA GLY A 90 5.12 -9.59 20.63
C GLY A 90 3.71 -10.13 20.41
N LYS A 91 3.21 -10.13 19.17
CA LYS A 91 1.87 -10.61 18.82
C LYS A 91 1.98 -11.81 17.89
N THR A 92 1.14 -12.82 18.10
CA THR A 92 1.03 -13.99 17.23
C THR A 92 0.07 -13.72 16.08
N ILE A 93 0.45 -14.09 14.87
CA ILE A 93 -0.39 -14.00 13.67
C ILE A 93 -1.14 -15.33 13.51
N SER A 94 -2.44 -15.31 13.81
CA SER A 94 -3.33 -16.45 13.62
C SER A 94 -3.58 -16.69 12.12
N GLU A 95 -3.51 -17.94 11.68
CA GLU A 95 -3.81 -18.31 10.30
C GLU A 95 -5.27 -18.06 9.92
N ASP A 96 -6.19 -18.27 10.83
CA ASP A 96 -7.62 -18.03 10.57
C ASP A 96 -7.89 -16.54 10.38
N ARG A 97 -7.28 -15.67 11.21
CA ARG A 97 -7.36 -14.23 11.01
C ARG A 97 -6.69 -13.77 9.72
N LEU A 98 -5.59 -14.40 9.33
CA LEU A 98 -4.94 -14.10 8.06
C LEU A 98 -5.84 -14.47 6.89
N LYS A 99 -6.46 -15.66 6.90
CA LYS A 99 -7.43 -16.11 5.89
C LYS A 99 -8.63 -15.15 5.81
N GLU A 100 -9.16 -14.73 6.94
CA GLU A 100 -10.27 -13.77 7.00
C GLU A 100 -9.88 -12.43 6.36
N ARG A 101 -8.68 -11.91 6.68
CA ARG A 101 -8.17 -10.65 6.11
C ARG A 101 -7.91 -10.75 4.61
N LEU A 102 -7.38 -11.88 4.15
CA LEU A 102 -7.18 -12.14 2.72
C LEU A 102 -8.53 -12.23 1.97
N ALA A 103 -9.53 -12.88 2.54
CA ALA A 103 -10.87 -12.93 1.97
C ALA A 103 -11.51 -11.52 1.90
N CYS A 104 -11.35 -10.71 2.93
CA CYS A 104 -11.78 -9.32 2.95
C CYS A 104 -11.06 -8.50 1.88
N SER A 105 -9.73 -8.60 1.77
CA SER A 105 -8.95 -7.93 0.74
C SER A 105 -9.41 -8.31 -0.67
N LYS A 106 -9.70 -9.57 -0.91
CA LYS A 106 -10.20 -10.03 -2.21
C LYS A 106 -11.53 -9.35 -2.56
N ARG A 107 -12.50 -9.32 -1.63
CA ARG A 107 -13.78 -8.64 -1.87
C ARG A 107 -13.61 -7.14 -2.11
N THR A 108 -12.74 -6.48 -1.34
CA THR A 108 -12.40 -5.06 -1.51
C THR A 108 -11.85 -4.78 -2.91
N LEU A 109 -10.87 -5.57 -3.36
CA LEU A 109 -10.27 -5.42 -4.69
C LEU A 109 -11.27 -5.71 -5.81
N GLU A 110 -12.15 -6.70 -5.66
CA GLU A 110 -13.23 -6.99 -6.60
C GLU A 110 -14.23 -5.81 -6.70
N ASN A 111 -14.60 -5.22 -5.56
CA ASN A 111 -15.46 -4.04 -5.53
C ASN A 111 -14.79 -2.85 -6.22
N TYR A 112 -13.51 -2.61 -5.92
CA TYR A 112 -12.76 -1.53 -6.54
C TYR A 112 -12.60 -1.72 -8.05
N LYS A 113 -12.34 -2.95 -8.51
CA LYS A 113 -12.31 -3.29 -9.94
C LYS A 113 -13.63 -2.98 -10.63
N LYS A 114 -14.75 -3.39 -10.03
CA LYS A 114 -16.10 -3.08 -10.55
C LYS A 114 -16.35 -1.56 -10.61
N TYR A 115 -15.95 -0.83 -9.55
CA TYR A 115 -16.04 0.62 -9.53
C TYR A 115 -15.27 1.26 -10.68
N GLN A 116 -14.04 0.84 -10.93
CA GLN A 116 -13.22 1.36 -12.04
C GLN A 116 -13.84 1.04 -13.40
N GLN A 117 -14.39 -0.16 -13.58
CA GLN A 117 -15.10 -0.52 -14.81
C GLN A 117 -16.34 0.36 -15.05
N MET A 118 -17.10 0.61 -13.99
CA MET A 118 -18.31 1.47 -14.10
C MET A 118 -17.97 2.94 -14.37
N ARG A 119 -16.81 3.43 -13.98
CA ARG A 119 -16.35 4.79 -14.30
C ARG A 119 -16.22 5.04 -15.80
N ALA A 120 -15.97 4.02 -16.59
CA ALA A 120 -15.91 4.13 -18.05
C ALA A 120 -17.29 4.44 -18.68
N ASP A 121 -18.38 4.00 -18.02
CA ASP A 121 -19.74 4.08 -18.55
C ASP A 121 -20.57 5.18 -17.87
N ARG A 122 -20.06 5.86 -16.86
CA ARG A 122 -20.77 6.85 -16.06
C ARG A 122 -20.09 8.21 -16.09
N TYR A 123 -20.89 9.25 -16.13
CA TYR A 123 -20.40 10.61 -15.91
C TYR A 123 -20.09 10.79 -14.41
N VAL A 124 -18.83 10.65 -14.07
CA VAL A 124 -18.31 10.95 -12.75
C VAL A 124 -17.51 12.23 -12.87
N PRO A 125 -17.82 13.28 -12.10
CA PRO A 125 -16.95 14.46 -12.07
C PRO A 125 -15.51 13.99 -11.81
N SER A 126 -14.61 14.29 -12.74
CA SER A 126 -13.21 13.91 -12.60
C SER A 126 -12.53 14.85 -11.62
N ASP A 127 -12.72 14.63 -10.33
CA ASP A 127 -11.80 15.17 -9.36
C ASP A 127 -10.63 14.17 -9.19
N LEU A 128 -9.46 14.70 -8.94
CA LEU A 128 -8.29 13.87 -8.60
C LEU A 128 -8.34 13.39 -7.15
N VAL A 129 -9.25 13.92 -6.36
CA VAL A 129 -9.33 13.71 -4.92
C VAL A 129 -9.86 12.31 -4.63
N THR A 130 -10.97 11.92 -5.26
CA THR A 130 -11.60 10.60 -5.04
C THR A 130 -10.67 9.43 -5.41
N PRO A 131 -10.01 9.38 -6.60
CA PRO A 131 -9.04 8.33 -6.91
C PRO A 131 -7.83 8.34 -5.98
N LEU A 132 -7.36 9.52 -5.55
CA LEU A 132 -6.25 9.63 -4.61
C LEU A 132 -6.62 9.03 -3.25
N TYR A 133 -7.78 9.39 -2.69
CA TYR A 133 -8.24 8.82 -1.43
C TYR A 133 -8.50 7.32 -1.54
N ALA A 134 -9.08 6.85 -2.64
CA ALA A 134 -9.28 5.42 -2.88
C ALA A 134 -7.96 4.65 -2.90
N GLY A 135 -6.92 5.20 -3.54
CA GLY A 135 -5.58 4.63 -3.53
C GLY A 135 -4.94 4.64 -2.13
N MET A 136 -5.09 5.73 -1.38
CA MET A 136 -4.55 5.83 -0.01
C MET A 136 -5.24 4.87 0.96
N THR A 137 -6.57 4.79 0.93
CA THR A 137 -7.34 3.87 1.77
C THR A 137 -6.99 2.42 1.47
N ASN A 138 -6.86 2.05 0.18
CA ASN A 138 -6.44 0.72 -0.23
C ASN A 138 -5.03 0.35 0.30
N ASN A 139 -4.11 1.30 0.37
CA ASN A 139 -2.78 1.04 0.92
C ASN A 139 -2.75 0.93 2.45
N ILE A 140 -3.64 1.61 3.15
CA ILE A 140 -3.62 1.70 4.62
C ILE A 140 -4.57 0.71 5.27
N LEU A 141 -5.74 0.48 4.68
CA LEU A 141 -6.86 -0.26 5.28
C LEU A 141 -7.14 -1.61 4.61
N LEU A 142 -6.34 -2.01 3.60
CA LEU A 142 -6.56 -3.25 2.87
C LEU A 142 -6.69 -4.45 3.82
N GLY A 143 -7.77 -5.22 3.65
CA GLY A 143 -8.09 -6.37 4.50
C GLY A 143 -8.88 -6.01 5.76
N THR A 144 -9.34 -4.76 5.90
CA THR A 144 -10.22 -4.36 6.99
C THR A 144 -11.68 -4.26 6.54
N ALA A 145 -12.61 -4.40 7.50
CA ALA A 145 -14.03 -4.24 7.24
C ALA A 145 -14.39 -2.80 6.84
N GLU A 146 -13.61 -1.83 7.33
CA GLU A 146 -13.76 -0.41 7.02
C GLU A 146 -13.50 -0.16 5.54
N GLU A 147 -12.47 -0.77 4.97
CA GLU A 147 -12.20 -0.62 3.55
C GLU A 147 -13.21 -1.37 2.68
N GLU A 148 -13.63 -2.56 3.07
CA GLU A 148 -14.69 -3.29 2.38
C GLU A 148 -15.97 -2.43 2.30
N LYS A 149 -16.36 -1.80 3.42
CA LYS A 149 -17.49 -0.89 3.48
C LYS A 149 -17.28 0.34 2.58
N TYR A 150 -16.09 0.94 2.61
CA TYR A 150 -15.77 2.09 1.76
C TYR A 150 -15.91 1.77 0.28
N THR A 151 -15.38 0.63 -0.17
CA THR A 151 -15.49 0.23 -1.58
C THR A 151 -16.90 -0.14 -1.99
N GLN A 152 -17.73 -0.66 -1.07
CA GLN A 152 -19.17 -0.85 -1.29
C GLN A 152 -19.89 0.49 -1.47
N MET A 153 -19.58 1.48 -0.63
CA MET A 153 -20.15 2.84 -0.77
C MET A 153 -19.76 3.47 -2.12
N LEU A 154 -18.51 3.34 -2.57
CA LEU A 154 -18.09 3.80 -3.89
C LEU A 154 -18.91 3.15 -5.01
N LEU A 155 -19.21 1.84 -4.91
CA LEU A 155 -20.04 1.13 -5.88
C LEU A 155 -21.51 1.60 -5.87
N GLU A 156 -22.04 1.89 -4.70
CA GLU A 156 -23.43 2.40 -4.58
C GLU A 156 -23.54 3.82 -5.14
N ASP A 157 -22.56 4.66 -4.89
CA ASP A 157 -22.59 6.05 -5.36
C ASP A 157 -22.42 6.13 -6.88
N ILE A 158 -21.51 5.33 -7.46
CA ILE A 158 -21.34 5.34 -8.91
C ILE A 158 -22.59 4.80 -9.66
N LYS A 159 -23.36 3.89 -9.07
CA LYS A 159 -24.61 3.42 -9.64
C LYS A 159 -25.65 4.53 -9.77
N LYS A 160 -25.62 5.53 -8.89
CA LYS A 160 -26.49 6.70 -8.91
C LYS A 160 -26.03 7.75 -9.93
N ALA A 161 -24.78 7.70 -10.38
CA ALA A 161 -24.26 8.64 -11.36
C ALA A 161 -24.95 8.49 -12.72
N PRO A 162 -25.23 9.60 -13.44
CA PRO A 162 -25.85 9.54 -14.77
C PRO A 162 -24.94 8.81 -15.76
N ALA A 163 -25.56 8.20 -16.78
CA ALA A 163 -24.81 7.61 -17.88
C ALA A 163 -23.99 8.69 -18.61
N ALA A 164 -22.79 8.34 -19.03
CA ALA A 164 -21.96 9.24 -19.81
C ALA A 164 -22.61 9.55 -21.15
N LYS A 165 -22.77 10.84 -21.47
CA LYS A 165 -23.25 11.30 -22.77
C LYS A 165 -22.04 11.65 -23.63
N GLY A 166 -21.75 10.82 -24.63
CA GLY A 166 -20.67 11.09 -25.60
C GLY A 166 -19.44 10.19 -25.47
N LYS A 167 -18.53 10.28 -26.43
CA LYS A 167 -17.24 9.58 -26.38
C LYS A 167 -16.32 10.32 -25.42
N HIS A 168 -15.83 9.65 -24.41
CA HIS A 168 -14.73 10.18 -23.61
C HIS A 168 -13.49 10.26 -24.48
N ILE A 169 -12.95 11.45 -24.65
CA ILE A 169 -11.59 11.66 -25.18
C ILE A 169 -10.69 11.62 -23.95
N TYR A 170 -9.84 10.58 -23.87
CA TYR A 170 -8.77 10.51 -22.90
C TYR A 170 -7.53 11.18 -23.46
#